data_8ea413770eedc584a58021d24c7a1f4b
#
_entry.id   8ea413770eedc584a58021d24c7a1f4b
#
_cell.length_a   1.000
_cell.length_b   1.000
_cell.length_c   1.000
_cell.angle_alpha   90.00
_cell.angle_beta   90.00
_cell.angle_gamma   90.00
#
_symmetry.space_group_name_H-M   'P 1'
#
loop_
_entity.id
_entity.type
_entity.pdbx_description
1 polymer ?
#
loop_
_entity_poly.entity_id
_entity_poly.type
_entity_poly.pdbx_seq_one_letter_code
_entity_poly.pdbx_strand_id
1 'polypeptide(L)'
;MRNLLKSFVLLLLAVVMTSGCAGVRNVKNLEVLDCKVESVMPMGLSSASVNFLLKVDNPGNTLALSQMEAVVYKKGEPFCTLTPSDIALTGRTQNQFPLKVAAKLSPEVSLLRLLGIVNSSLEEYTVDVKAKVKVKGAPAFKLDEKGLPVKDLVEKFK
;
A
#
# COMPACT_ATOMS: atom_id res chain seq x y z
N MET A 1 2.26 16.24 -1.80
CA MET A 1 2.26 15.07 -2.69
C MET A 1 3.22 13.95 -2.27
N ARG A 2 4.49 14.22 -2.07
CA ARG A 2 5.45 13.18 -1.64
C ARG A 2 5.07 12.44 -0.36
N ASN A 3 4.53 13.13 0.63
CA ASN A 3 4.12 12.52 1.90
C ASN A 3 2.83 11.70 1.77
N LEU A 4 1.91 12.10 0.92
CA LEU A 4 0.70 11.33 0.60
C LEU A 4 1.04 10.01 -0.08
N LEU A 5 1.95 10.02 -1.07
CA LEU A 5 2.40 8.83 -1.76
C LEU A 5 3.15 7.86 -0.83
N LYS A 6 4.01 8.37 0.05
CA LYS A 6 4.64 7.56 1.10
C LYS A 6 3.60 6.94 2.03
N SER A 7 2.59 7.72 2.43
CA SER A 7 1.49 7.25 3.26
C SER A 7 0.71 6.11 2.58
N PHE A 8 0.48 6.16 1.28
CA PHE A 8 -0.23 5.11 0.55
C PHE A 8 0.54 3.79 0.48
N VAL A 9 1.85 3.83 0.30
CA VAL A 9 2.68 2.60 0.30
C VAL A 9 2.76 2.01 1.70
N LEU A 10 2.93 2.86 2.70
CA LEU A 10 2.89 2.44 4.10
C LEU A 10 1.53 1.86 4.47
N LEU A 11 0.46 2.42 3.92
CA LEU A 11 -0.90 1.94 4.06
C LEU A 11 -1.09 0.53 3.52
N LEU A 12 -0.58 0.23 2.33
CA LEU A 12 -0.62 -1.10 1.73
C LEU A 12 0.10 -2.14 2.59
N LEU A 13 1.28 -1.79 3.09
CA LEU A 13 2.03 -2.64 4.01
C LEU A 13 1.31 -2.79 5.36
N ALA A 14 0.68 -1.72 5.87
CA ALA A 14 -0.08 -1.74 7.12
C ALA A 14 -1.26 -2.70 7.09
N VAL A 15 -2.02 -2.68 6.00
CA VAL A 15 -3.19 -3.56 5.85
C VAL A 15 -2.76 -5.02 5.87
N VAL A 16 -1.66 -5.35 5.22
CA VAL A 16 -1.07 -6.69 5.29
C VAL A 16 -0.69 -7.06 6.72
N MET A 17 -0.25 -6.08 7.53
CA MET A 17 0.15 -6.30 8.93
C MET A 17 -1.03 -6.41 9.91
N THR A 18 -2.21 -5.88 9.58
CA THR A 18 -3.35 -5.80 10.51
C THR A 18 -4.37 -6.92 10.35
N SER A 19 -4.34 -7.67 9.26
CA SER A 19 -5.24 -8.78 9.02
C SER A 19 -4.99 -9.95 9.98
N GLY A 20 -5.86 -10.11 10.94
CA GLY A 20 -5.68 -10.85 12.18
C GLY A 20 -5.85 -12.37 12.15
N CYS A 21 -5.51 -13.12 11.11
CA CYS A 21 -5.58 -14.58 11.12
C CYS A 21 -4.27 -15.24 11.60
N ALA A 22 -4.37 -16.42 12.19
CA ALA A 22 -3.27 -17.13 12.89
C ALA A 22 -2.02 -17.43 12.02
N GLY A 23 -2.13 -17.44 10.68
CA GLY A 23 -0.98 -17.52 9.78
C GLY A 23 -0.17 -16.23 9.65
N VAL A 24 -0.63 -15.14 10.23
CA VAL A 24 -0.14 -13.77 10.04
C VAL A 24 0.80 -13.31 11.17
N ARG A 25 1.12 -14.16 12.13
CA ARG A 25 2.07 -13.79 13.20
C ARG A 25 3.41 -13.28 12.66
N ASN A 26 3.86 -13.83 11.53
CA ASN A 26 5.09 -13.41 10.87
C ASN A 26 4.98 -12.06 10.14
N VAL A 27 3.78 -11.67 9.75
CA VAL A 27 3.54 -10.39 9.05
C VAL A 27 3.37 -9.24 10.03
N LYS A 28 2.88 -9.50 11.23
CA LYS A 28 2.67 -8.47 12.27
C LYS A 28 3.95 -7.83 12.79
N ASN A 29 5.08 -8.47 12.60
CA ASN A 29 6.38 -8.01 13.09
C ASN A 29 7.22 -7.32 12.02
N LEU A 30 6.69 -7.13 10.81
CA LEU A 30 7.36 -6.35 9.78
C LEU A 30 7.46 -4.89 10.21
N GLU A 31 8.64 -4.31 10.03
CA GLU A 31 8.88 -2.90 10.31
C GLU A 31 9.42 -2.19 9.07
N VAL A 32 8.76 -1.11 8.66
CA VAL A 32 9.26 -0.25 7.60
C VAL A 32 10.26 0.74 8.19
N LEU A 33 11.52 0.55 7.85
CA LEU A 33 12.62 1.38 8.35
C LEU A 33 12.82 2.65 7.55
N ASP A 34 12.59 2.58 6.23
CA ASP A 34 12.71 3.73 5.34
C ASP A 34 11.83 3.55 4.09
N CYS A 35 11.34 4.66 3.58
CA CYS A 35 10.55 4.73 2.35
C CYS A 35 10.87 6.02 1.60
N LYS A 36 11.53 5.89 0.46
CA LYS A 36 11.90 7.03 -0.40
C LYS A 36 11.17 6.96 -1.73
N VAL A 37 10.63 8.08 -2.17
CA VAL A 37 10.14 8.23 -3.54
C VAL A 37 11.34 8.51 -4.43
N GLU A 38 11.63 7.63 -5.37
CA GLU A 38 12.73 7.79 -6.33
C GLU A 38 12.29 8.56 -7.56
N SER A 39 11.11 8.22 -8.10
CA SER A 39 10.60 8.90 -9.28
C SER A 39 9.08 8.80 -9.38
N VAL A 40 8.49 9.79 -10.04
CA VAL A 40 7.08 9.81 -10.43
C VAL A 40 7.03 10.05 -11.93
N MET A 41 6.44 9.12 -12.66
CA MET A 41 6.30 9.20 -14.12
C MET A 41 4.81 9.30 -14.49
N PRO A 42 4.33 10.44 -14.99
CA PRO A 42 2.99 10.52 -15.55
C PRO A 42 2.84 9.59 -16.75
N MET A 43 1.73 8.88 -16.81
CA MET A 43 1.38 7.96 -17.92
C MET A 43 0.06 8.40 -18.55
N GLY A 44 0.00 9.64 -19.01
CA GLY A 44 -1.22 10.28 -19.49
C GLY A 44 -1.89 11.15 -18.44
N LEU A 45 -3.16 11.51 -18.67
CA LEU A 45 -3.91 12.45 -17.83
C LEU A 45 -4.51 11.80 -16.56
N SER A 46 -4.62 10.47 -16.53
CA SER A 46 -5.35 9.76 -15.48
C SER A 46 -4.52 8.69 -14.78
N SER A 47 -3.26 8.52 -15.15
CA SER A 47 -2.40 7.50 -14.54
C SER A 47 -0.97 7.98 -14.35
N ALA A 48 -0.30 7.36 -13.39
CA ALA A 48 1.10 7.59 -13.11
C ALA A 48 1.76 6.31 -12.58
N SER A 49 3.05 6.20 -12.77
CA SER A 49 3.89 5.17 -12.14
C SER A 49 4.81 5.84 -11.13
N VAL A 50 4.81 5.31 -9.92
CA VAL A 50 5.66 5.81 -8.84
C VAL A 50 6.63 4.72 -8.43
N ASN A 51 7.91 5.04 -8.40
CA ASN A 51 8.95 4.15 -7.91
C ASN A 51 9.38 4.58 -6.51
N PHE A 52 9.39 3.61 -5.61
CA PHE A 52 9.83 3.77 -4.25
C PHE A 52 11.06 2.91 -4.00
N LEU A 53 11.93 3.35 -3.13
CA LEU A 53 12.93 2.52 -2.49
C LEU A 53 12.49 2.27 -1.04
N LEU A 54 12.24 1.01 -0.71
CA LEU A 54 11.78 0.58 0.60
C LEU A 54 12.88 -0.15 1.34
N LYS A 55 12.98 0.11 2.63
CA LYS A 55 13.78 -0.68 3.56
C LYS A 55 12.86 -1.25 4.64
N VAL A 56 12.80 -2.58 4.72
CA VAL A 56 11.88 -3.30 5.60
C VAL A 56 12.65 -4.32 6.42
N ASP A 57 12.47 -4.32 7.72
CA ASP A 57 12.95 -5.38 8.59
C ASP A 57 11.91 -6.50 8.68
N ASN A 58 12.35 -7.71 8.37
CA ASN A 58 11.53 -8.90 8.47
C ASN A 58 12.13 -9.88 9.50
N PRO A 59 11.71 -9.82 10.76
CA PRO A 59 12.21 -10.75 11.79
C PRO A 59 11.62 -12.16 11.67
N GLY A 60 10.58 -12.33 10.88
CA GLY A 60 9.89 -13.61 10.66
C GLY A 60 10.45 -14.43 9.51
N ASN A 61 9.61 -15.31 8.97
CA ASN A 61 9.94 -16.13 7.82
C ASN A 61 9.90 -15.35 6.51
N THR A 62 10.58 -15.85 5.49
CA THR A 62 10.49 -15.33 4.12
C THR A 62 9.04 -15.30 3.68
N LEU A 63 8.60 -14.17 3.13
CA LEU A 63 7.25 -13.99 2.63
C LEU A 63 7.24 -13.31 1.27
N ALA A 64 6.20 -13.59 0.50
CA ALA A 64 5.95 -12.96 -0.78
C ALA A 64 4.53 -12.39 -0.82
N LEU A 65 4.41 -11.19 -1.34
CA LEU A 65 3.15 -10.50 -1.60
C LEU A 65 2.99 -10.33 -3.10
N SER A 66 1.87 -10.77 -3.63
CA SER A 66 1.57 -10.69 -5.05
C SER A 66 0.10 -10.34 -5.29
N GLN A 67 -0.23 -9.99 -6.52
CA GLN A 67 -1.60 -9.65 -6.92
C GLN A 67 -2.21 -8.57 -6.00
N MET A 68 -1.41 -7.60 -5.61
CA MET A 68 -1.83 -6.50 -4.74
C MET A 68 -2.62 -5.47 -5.53
N GLU A 69 -3.74 -5.05 -4.95
CA GLU A 69 -4.57 -3.97 -5.46
C GLU A 69 -5.17 -3.21 -4.30
N ALA A 70 -5.14 -1.89 -4.37
CA ALA A 70 -5.83 -1.03 -3.42
C ALA A 70 -6.74 -0.06 -4.17
N VAL A 71 -8.02 -0.06 -3.83
CA VAL A 71 -8.98 0.90 -4.36
C VAL A 71 -9.29 1.92 -3.28
N VAL A 72 -8.97 3.17 -3.57
CA VAL A 72 -9.21 4.29 -2.65
C VAL A 72 -10.54 4.93 -3.00
N TYR A 73 -11.35 5.14 -1.97
CA TYR A 73 -12.65 5.82 -2.06
C TYR A 73 -12.58 7.15 -1.32
N LYS A 74 -13.22 8.15 -1.88
CA LYS A 74 -13.48 9.43 -1.21
C LYS A 74 -14.98 9.59 -1.01
N LYS A 75 -15.42 9.68 0.26
CA LYS A 75 -16.86 9.76 0.60
C LYS A 75 -17.70 8.65 -0.05
N GLY A 76 -17.14 7.44 -0.14
CA GLY A 76 -17.80 6.27 -0.73
C GLY A 76 -17.75 6.17 -2.26
N GLU A 77 -17.19 7.14 -2.96
CA GLU A 77 -17.00 7.11 -4.41
C GLU A 77 -15.59 6.68 -4.80
N PRO A 78 -15.41 5.80 -5.80
CA PRO A 78 -14.08 5.39 -6.28
C PRO A 78 -13.25 6.61 -6.69
N PHE A 79 -12.04 6.72 -6.14
CA PHE A 79 -11.15 7.83 -6.37
C PHE A 79 -9.93 7.42 -7.22
N CYS A 80 -9.19 6.42 -6.79
CA CYS A 80 -8.07 5.87 -7.54
C CYS A 80 -7.83 4.41 -7.21
N THR A 81 -7.16 3.71 -8.14
CA THR A 81 -6.68 2.35 -7.94
C THR A 81 -5.16 2.35 -7.94
N LEU A 82 -4.58 1.69 -6.95
CA LEU A 82 -3.14 1.50 -6.81
C LEU A 82 -2.81 0.01 -7.03
N THR A 83 -1.85 -0.26 -7.89
CA THR A 83 -1.39 -1.62 -8.18
C THR A 83 0.12 -1.70 -7.96
N PRO A 84 0.56 -2.15 -6.78
CA PRO A 84 1.97 -2.38 -6.51
C PRO A 84 2.52 -3.59 -7.27
N SER A 85 3.81 -3.56 -7.60
CA SER A 85 4.54 -4.73 -8.05
C SER A 85 4.69 -5.76 -6.93
N ASP A 86 4.97 -7.01 -7.28
CA ASP A 86 5.20 -8.07 -6.31
C ASP A 86 6.35 -7.75 -5.37
N ILE A 87 6.21 -8.16 -4.12
CA ILE A 87 7.19 -7.97 -3.06
C ILE A 87 7.65 -9.34 -2.55
N ALA A 88 8.95 -9.53 -2.44
CA ALA A 88 9.54 -10.69 -1.77
C ALA A 88 10.47 -10.22 -0.65
N LEU A 89 10.19 -10.62 0.58
CA LEU A 89 10.96 -10.28 1.77
C LEU A 89 11.66 -11.51 2.32
N THR A 90 12.98 -11.52 2.28
CA THR A 90 13.78 -12.56 2.93
C THR A 90 13.60 -12.48 4.43
N GLY A 91 13.40 -13.63 5.06
CA GLY A 91 13.19 -13.72 6.51
C GLY A 91 14.45 -13.45 7.32
N ARG A 92 14.27 -12.99 8.55
CA ARG A 92 15.30 -12.75 9.56
C ARG A 92 16.40 -11.80 9.10
N THR A 93 16.04 -10.81 8.29
CA THR A 93 16.99 -9.80 7.82
C THR A 93 16.27 -8.52 7.40
N GLN A 94 17.06 -7.48 7.24
CA GLN A 94 16.59 -6.24 6.61
C GLN A 94 16.62 -6.41 5.09
N ASN A 95 15.55 -5.99 4.44
CA ASN A 95 15.41 -6.03 3.00
C ASN A 95 15.37 -4.60 2.46
N GLN A 96 16.10 -4.36 1.38
CA GLN A 96 16.01 -3.11 0.63
C GLN A 96 15.67 -3.44 -0.82
N PHE A 97 14.59 -2.87 -1.34
CA PHE A 97 14.11 -3.20 -2.67
C PHE A 97 13.34 -2.05 -3.30
N PRO A 98 13.36 -1.95 -4.65
CA PRO A 98 12.50 -1.03 -5.37
C PRO A 98 11.06 -1.57 -5.38
N LEU A 99 10.09 -0.67 -5.18
CA LEU A 99 8.67 -0.97 -5.33
C LEU A 99 8.07 -0.02 -6.35
N LYS A 100 7.54 -0.57 -7.43
CA LYS A 100 6.80 0.18 -8.43
C LYS A 100 5.30 0.11 -8.13
N VAL A 101 4.65 1.26 -8.07
CA VAL A 101 3.20 1.37 -7.88
C VAL A 101 2.58 2.08 -9.08
N ALA A 102 1.70 1.39 -9.80
CA ALA A 102 0.87 2.00 -10.81
C ALA A 102 -0.35 2.63 -10.14
N ALA A 103 -0.59 3.90 -10.40
CA ALA A 103 -1.75 4.65 -9.91
C ALA A 103 -2.65 5.04 -11.06
N LYS A 104 -3.93 4.74 -10.98
CA LYS A 104 -4.93 5.09 -11.98
C LYS A 104 -6.10 5.80 -11.31
N LEU A 105 -6.39 7.01 -11.77
CA LEU A 105 -7.56 7.76 -11.33
C LEU A 105 -8.85 7.15 -11.89
N SER A 106 -9.90 7.17 -11.10
CA SER A 106 -11.24 6.84 -11.60
C SER A 106 -11.68 7.84 -12.68
N PRO A 107 -12.44 7.39 -13.70
CA PRO A 107 -12.84 8.27 -14.83
C PRO A 107 -13.61 9.51 -14.39
N GLU A 108 -14.26 9.47 -13.26
CA GLU A 108 -15.08 10.56 -12.72
C GLU A 108 -14.26 11.60 -11.94
N VAL A 109 -12.97 11.33 -11.70
CA VAL A 109 -12.08 12.24 -10.97
C VAL A 109 -11.45 13.23 -11.94
N SER A 110 -11.82 14.50 -11.82
CA SER A 110 -11.18 15.57 -12.57
C SER A 110 -9.85 16.00 -11.96
N LEU A 111 -8.96 16.58 -12.78
CA LEU A 111 -7.72 17.18 -12.31
C LEU A 111 -7.95 18.25 -11.24
N LEU A 112 -9.08 18.95 -11.27
CA LEU A 112 -9.46 19.93 -10.25
C LEU A 112 -9.73 19.26 -8.88
N ARG A 113 -10.28 18.04 -8.87
CA ARG A 113 -10.43 17.26 -7.64
C ARG A 113 -9.08 16.82 -7.06
N LEU A 114 -8.08 16.57 -7.91
CA LEU A 114 -6.71 16.28 -7.47
C LEU A 114 -6.08 17.46 -6.71
N LEU A 115 -6.30 18.67 -7.19
CA LEU A 115 -5.83 19.88 -6.49
C LEU A 115 -6.52 20.07 -5.13
N GLY A 116 -7.75 19.60 -4.99
CA GLY A 116 -8.49 19.59 -3.73
C GLY A 116 -7.98 18.59 -2.68
N ILE A 117 -7.20 17.58 -3.09
CA ILE A 117 -6.65 16.58 -2.15
C ILE A 117 -5.69 17.20 -1.13
N VAL A 118 -4.95 18.22 -1.55
CA VAL A 118 -3.98 18.89 -0.68
C VAL A 118 -4.65 19.48 0.57
N ASN A 119 -5.93 19.81 0.47
CA ASN A 119 -6.72 20.43 1.54
C ASN A 119 -7.81 19.50 2.11
N SER A 120 -7.92 18.25 1.66
CA SER A 120 -8.94 17.34 2.16
C SER A 120 -8.46 16.58 3.41
N SER A 121 -9.38 16.37 4.34
CA SER A 121 -9.13 15.57 5.53
C SER A 121 -8.98 14.09 5.16
N LEU A 122 -8.01 13.38 5.77
CA LEU A 122 -7.85 11.93 5.61
C LEU A 122 -9.08 11.14 6.09
N GLU A 123 -9.94 11.75 6.89
CA GLU A 123 -11.19 11.13 7.38
C GLU A 123 -12.20 10.84 6.25
N GLU A 124 -12.07 11.53 5.13
CA GLU A 124 -12.96 11.33 3.97
C GLU A 124 -12.59 10.12 3.12
N TYR A 125 -11.44 9.49 3.39
CA TYR A 125 -10.92 8.40 2.57
C TYR A 125 -11.02 7.05 3.26
N THR A 126 -11.45 6.06 2.49
CA THR A 126 -11.38 4.64 2.83
C THR A 126 -10.65 3.87 1.72
N VAL A 127 -10.16 2.70 2.05
CA VAL A 127 -9.45 1.85 1.10
C VAL A 127 -9.90 0.40 1.20
N ASP A 128 -10.10 -0.23 0.05
CA ASP A 128 -10.25 -1.66 -0.09
C ASP A 128 -8.93 -2.24 -0.57
N VAL A 129 -8.43 -3.28 0.07
CA VAL A 129 -7.13 -3.87 -0.26
C VAL A 129 -7.27 -5.36 -0.51
N LYS A 130 -6.67 -5.82 -1.60
CA LYS A 130 -6.52 -7.22 -1.96
C LYS A 130 -5.05 -7.57 -2.14
N ALA A 131 -4.67 -8.74 -1.68
CA ALA A 131 -3.33 -9.29 -1.88
C ALA A 131 -3.34 -10.80 -1.77
N LYS A 132 -2.36 -11.44 -2.41
CA LYS A 132 -2.03 -12.85 -2.16
C LYS A 132 -0.76 -12.90 -1.32
N VAL A 133 -0.83 -13.56 -0.18
CA VAL A 133 0.26 -13.67 0.77
C VAL A 133 0.76 -15.11 0.81
N LYS A 134 2.07 -15.30 0.66
CA LYS A 134 2.74 -16.59 0.80
C LYS A 134 3.86 -16.46 1.81
N VAL A 135 3.74 -17.15 2.92
CA VAL A 135 4.81 -17.27 3.93
C VAL A 135 5.49 -18.62 3.74
N LYS A 136 6.83 -18.64 3.81
CA LYS A 136 7.60 -19.90 3.71
C LYS A 136 7.16 -20.87 4.80
N GLY A 137 6.80 -22.08 4.38
CA GLY A 137 6.33 -23.13 5.28
C GLY A 137 4.83 -23.11 5.57
N ALA A 138 4.07 -22.20 4.95
CA ALA A 138 2.62 -22.12 5.10
C ALA A 138 1.90 -22.07 3.73
N PRO A 139 0.63 -22.47 3.65
CA PRO A 139 -0.16 -22.29 2.43
C PRO A 139 -0.33 -20.81 2.11
N ALA A 140 -0.41 -20.47 0.82
CA ALA A 140 -0.77 -19.13 0.40
C ALA A 140 -2.22 -18.81 0.78
N PHE A 141 -2.48 -17.57 1.18
CA PHE A 141 -3.82 -17.09 1.47
C PHE A 141 -4.12 -15.77 0.77
N LYS A 142 -5.39 -15.48 0.58
CA LYS A 142 -5.85 -14.21 0.01
C LYS A 142 -6.26 -13.27 1.14
N LEU A 143 -5.76 -12.05 1.06
CA LEU A 143 -6.20 -10.94 1.87
C LEU A 143 -7.23 -10.14 1.08
N ASP A 144 -8.38 -9.87 1.67
CA ASP A 144 -9.44 -9.03 1.10
C ASP A 144 -10.07 -8.22 2.23
N GLU A 145 -9.60 -7.00 2.41
CA GLU A 145 -10.06 -6.08 3.44
C GLU A 145 -10.75 -4.89 2.79
N LYS A 146 -11.92 -4.50 3.33
CA LYS A 146 -12.76 -3.45 2.75
C LYS A 146 -13.06 -2.33 3.74
N GLY A 147 -13.21 -1.12 3.20
CA GLY A 147 -13.67 0.03 3.96
C GLY A 147 -12.74 0.47 5.09
N LEU A 148 -11.43 0.23 4.95
CA LEU A 148 -10.45 0.61 5.96
C LEU A 148 -10.26 2.14 5.98
N PRO A 149 -10.42 2.81 7.15
CA PRO A 149 -10.18 4.24 7.24
C PRO A 149 -8.71 4.57 6.99
N VAL A 150 -8.43 5.43 6.03
CA VAL A 150 -7.05 5.84 5.69
C VAL A 150 -6.37 6.53 6.87
N LYS A 151 -7.10 7.34 7.62
CA LYS A 151 -6.60 8.02 8.82
C LYS A 151 -5.99 7.04 9.83
N ASP A 152 -6.71 5.99 10.18
CA ASP A 152 -6.28 5.00 11.18
C ASP A 152 -5.02 4.25 10.73
N LEU A 153 -4.90 4.00 9.42
CA LEU A 153 -3.75 3.33 8.86
C LEU A 153 -2.51 4.24 8.88
N VAL A 154 -2.67 5.52 8.57
CA VAL A 154 -1.57 6.49 8.61
C VAL A 154 -1.08 6.74 10.04
N GLU A 155 -1.97 6.79 11.02
CA GLU A 155 -1.62 7.02 12.42
C GLU A 155 -0.79 5.88 13.03
N LYS A 156 -0.98 4.64 12.56
CA LYS A 156 -0.18 3.49 13.01
C LYS A 156 1.30 3.54 12.61
N PHE A 157 1.66 4.41 11.65
CA PHE A 157 3.03 4.55 11.13
C PHE A 157 3.71 5.87 11.51
N LYS A 158 3.06 6.66 12.31
CA LYS A 158 3.69 7.80 12.95
C LYS A 158 4.37 7.37 14.24
#